data_463ec01b978968cabc52f2b825e378a6
#
_entry.id   463ec01b978968cabc52f2b825e378a6
#
_cell.length_a   1.000
_cell.length_b   1.000
_cell.length_c   1.000
_cell.angle_alpha   90.00
_cell.angle_beta   90.00
_cell.angle_gamma   90.00
#
_symmetry.space_group_name_H-M   'P 1'
#
loop_
_entity.id
_entity.type
_entity.pdbx_description
1 polymer ?
#
loop_
_entity_poly.entity_id
_entity_poly.type
_entity_poly.pdbx_seq_one_letter_code
_entity_poly.pdbx_strand_id
1 'polypeptide(L)'
;MQGHKKTFYINASLLATALVATQTNAQDANGVYSVIGRGLESCGKFTTAANEATYHKNRNSWNTYLTYTQGYLTGLNQYLTDNRNILGNTDVDGAMAFLEKYCRENPLAEYIDALENLTDELYPERSR
;
A
#
# COMPACT_ATOMS: atom_id res chain seq x y z
N MET A 1 -74.55 8.51 -13.22
CA MET A 1 -73.68 8.19 -12.06
C MET A 1 -72.29 7.87 -12.57
N GLN A 2 -71.32 8.80 -12.43
CA GLN A 2 -69.99 8.62 -12.84
C GLN A 2 -69.13 8.26 -11.60
N GLY A 3 -68.63 7.04 -11.56
CA GLY A 3 -67.71 6.58 -10.50
C GLY A 3 -66.27 7.06 -10.73
N HIS A 4 -65.83 7.94 -9.87
CA HIS A 4 -64.43 8.37 -9.87
C HIS A 4 -63.50 7.27 -9.28
N LYS A 5 -62.71 6.63 -10.13
CA LYS A 5 -61.62 5.75 -9.68
C LYS A 5 -60.44 6.62 -9.26
N LYS A 6 -60.15 6.67 -7.96
CA LYS A 6 -58.93 7.28 -7.43
C LYS A 6 -57.77 6.30 -7.61
N THR A 7 -56.84 6.65 -8.50
CA THR A 7 -55.58 5.90 -8.67
C THR A 7 -54.61 6.37 -7.59
N PHE A 8 -54.23 5.47 -6.68
CA PHE A 8 -53.18 5.70 -5.70
C PHE A 8 -51.84 5.44 -6.37
N TYR A 9 -51.00 6.48 -6.51
CA TYR A 9 -49.59 6.34 -6.86
C TYR A 9 -48.82 6.08 -5.59
N ILE A 10 -48.25 4.88 -5.47
CA ILE A 10 -47.32 4.54 -4.42
C ILE A 10 -45.93 4.99 -4.91
N ASN A 11 -45.46 6.10 -4.36
CA ASN A 11 -44.08 6.51 -4.54
C ASN A 11 -43.17 5.60 -3.69
N ALA A 12 -42.59 4.60 -4.33
CA ALA A 12 -41.49 3.82 -3.72
C ALA A 12 -40.21 4.65 -3.75
N SER A 13 -39.96 5.38 -2.68
CA SER A 13 -38.64 5.99 -2.44
C SER A 13 -37.64 4.88 -2.13
N LEU A 14 -36.82 4.50 -3.12
CA LEU A 14 -35.64 3.67 -2.89
C LEU A 14 -34.63 4.49 -2.09
N LEU A 15 -34.55 4.25 -0.79
CA LEU A 15 -33.40 4.67 0.03
C LEU A 15 -32.21 3.80 -0.38
N ALA A 16 -31.37 4.35 -1.24
CA ALA A 16 -30.04 3.79 -1.48
C ALA A 16 -29.18 4.06 -0.24
N THR A 17 -29.08 3.09 0.66
CA THR A 17 -28.08 3.09 1.72
C THR A 17 -26.72 2.88 1.08
N ALA A 18 -25.97 3.96 0.89
CA ALA A 18 -24.56 3.88 0.54
C ALA A 18 -23.80 3.21 1.70
N LEU A 19 -23.40 1.95 1.51
CA LEU A 19 -22.42 1.30 2.37
C LEU A 19 -21.09 2.04 2.18
N VAL A 20 -20.79 2.97 3.08
CA VAL A 20 -19.46 3.54 3.22
C VAL A 20 -18.60 2.43 3.78
N ALA A 21 -17.79 1.80 2.94
CA ALA A 21 -16.74 0.90 3.39
C ALA A 21 -15.73 1.75 4.17
N THR A 22 -15.77 1.66 5.50
CA THR A 22 -14.76 2.24 6.38
C THR A 22 -13.49 1.42 6.15
N GLN A 23 -12.52 2.02 5.48
CA GLN A 23 -11.17 1.45 5.41
C GLN A 23 -10.59 1.54 6.82
N THR A 24 -10.39 0.39 7.45
CA THR A 24 -9.66 0.30 8.72
C THR A 24 -8.17 0.42 8.42
N ASN A 25 -7.67 1.65 8.36
CA ASN A 25 -6.25 1.90 8.37
C ASN A 25 -5.69 1.57 9.77
N ALA A 26 -4.54 0.90 9.82
CA ALA A 26 -3.83 0.61 11.09
C ALA A 26 -3.15 1.86 11.70
N GLN A 27 -3.68 3.02 11.41
CA GLN A 27 -3.29 4.33 11.92
C GLN A 27 -4.20 4.70 13.09
N ASP A 28 -3.73 5.59 13.96
CA ASP A 28 -4.61 6.16 14.97
C ASP A 28 -5.74 7.01 14.32
N ALA A 29 -6.64 7.57 15.12
CA ALA A 29 -7.75 8.40 14.63
C ALA A 29 -7.30 9.64 13.85
N ASN A 30 -6.02 10.04 13.94
CA ASN A 30 -5.42 11.18 13.25
C ASN A 30 -4.56 10.76 12.06
N GLY A 31 -4.49 9.47 11.74
CA GLY A 31 -3.66 8.94 10.66
C GLY A 31 -2.18 8.81 11.03
N VAL A 32 -1.85 8.86 12.33
CA VAL A 32 -0.46 8.76 12.82
C VAL A 32 -0.12 7.32 13.15
N TYR A 33 1.03 6.87 12.71
CA TYR A 33 1.59 5.56 13.05
C TYR A 33 3.10 5.68 13.32
N SER A 34 3.64 4.73 14.09
CA SER A 34 5.07 4.70 14.39
C SER A 34 5.83 3.81 13.43
N VAL A 35 6.85 4.36 12.81
CA VAL A 35 7.80 3.60 11.98
C VAL A 35 8.93 3.09 12.85
N ILE A 36 9.39 1.86 12.61
CA ILE A 36 10.45 1.20 13.37
C ILE A 36 11.51 0.65 12.40
N GLY A 37 12.78 0.79 12.76
CA GLY A 37 13.87 0.16 12.02
C GLY A 37 14.24 0.87 10.72
N ARG A 38 14.44 0.10 9.65
CA ARG A 38 14.96 0.59 8.36
C ARG A 38 14.06 1.63 7.69
N GLY A 39 12.77 1.64 8.00
CA GLY A 39 11.83 2.62 7.46
C GLY A 39 12.22 4.05 7.75
N LEU A 40 12.88 4.34 8.89
CA LEU A 40 13.34 5.67 9.29
C LEU A 40 14.65 6.10 8.60
N GLU A 41 15.31 5.22 7.86
CA GLU A 41 16.54 5.57 7.19
C GLU A 41 16.28 6.28 5.86
N SER A 42 17.18 7.18 5.47
CA SER A 42 17.03 7.89 4.20
C SER A 42 17.16 6.96 2.99
N CYS A 43 16.44 7.30 1.94
CA CYS A 43 16.59 6.70 0.63
C CYS A 43 18.05 6.71 0.13
N GLY A 44 18.83 7.74 0.49
CA GLY A 44 20.26 7.80 0.18
C GLY A 44 21.07 6.66 0.79
N LYS A 45 20.73 6.23 2.03
CA LYS A 45 21.37 5.04 2.64
C LYS A 45 20.99 3.75 1.92
N PHE A 46 19.73 3.63 1.52
CA PHE A 46 19.28 2.46 0.76
C PHE A 46 19.98 2.37 -0.61
N THR A 47 20.08 3.48 -1.35
CA THR A 47 20.81 3.49 -2.64
C THR A 47 22.30 3.20 -2.48
N THR A 48 22.91 3.61 -1.37
CA THR A 48 24.30 3.21 -1.04
C THR A 48 24.39 1.70 -0.86
N ALA A 49 23.49 1.10 -0.08
CA ALA A 49 23.44 -0.36 0.12
C ALA A 49 23.22 -1.13 -1.19
N ALA A 50 22.37 -0.60 -2.09
CA ALA A 50 22.14 -1.16 -3.42
C ALA A 50 23.43 -1.10 -4.29
N ASN A 51 24.14 0.01 -4.26
CA ASN A 51 25.40 0.16 -4.97
C ASN A 51 26.48 -0.79 -4.44
N GLU A 52 26.61 -0.91 -3.11
CA GLU A 52 27.54 -1.86 -2.49
C GLU A 52 27.25 -3.30 -2.90
N ALA A 53 25.96 -3.68 -2.91
CA ALA A 53 25.53 -5.01 -3.35
C ALA A 53 25.90 -5.29 -4.81
N THR A 54 25.71 -4.29 -5.68
CA THR A 54 25.92 -4.41 -7.13
C THR A 54 27.40 -4.36 -7.50
N TYR A 55 28.11 -3.35 -7.03
CA TYR A 55 29.48 -3.05 -7.50
C TYR A 55 30.58 -3.64 -6.62
N HIS A 56 30.33 -3.80 -5.33
CA HIS A 56 31.31 -4.31 -4.36
C HIS A 56 31.00 -5.72 -3.86
N LYS A 57 29.92 -6.35 -4.35
CA LYS A 57 29.46 -7.68 -3.94
C LYS A 57 29.22 -7.81 -2.42
N ASN A 58 29.04 -6.69 -1.72
CA ASN A 58 28.69 -6.64 -0.31
C ASN A 58 27.18 -6.47 -0.15
N ARG A 59 26.49 -7.57 0.13
CA ARG A 59 25.02 -7.59 0.26
C ARG A 59 24.53 -7.42 1.70
N ASN A 60 25.38 -7.21 2.68
CA ASN A 60 24.97 -7.20 4.08
C ASN A 60 23.90 -6.14 4.37
N SER A 61 24.15 -4.88 4.01
CA SER A 61 23.18 -3.80 4.18
C SER A 61 21.95 -4.00 3.29
N TRP A 62 22.13 -4.39 2.04
CA TRP A 62 21.03 -4.71 1.12
C TRP A 62 20.08 -5.76 1.70
N ASN A 63 20.61 -6.86 2.23
CA ASN A 63 19.79 -7.93 2.80
C ASN A 63 18.93 -7.46 3.98
N THR A 64 19.39 -6.47 4.75
CA THR A 64 18.58 -5.92 5.85
C THR A 64 17.38 -5.11 5.33
N TYR A 65 17.55 -4.36 4.24
CA TYR A 65 16.42 -3.68 3.58
C TYR A 65 15.47 -4.69 2.91
N LEU A 66 16.01 -5.71 2.25
CA LEU A 66 15.21 -6.78 1.66
C LEU A 66 14.32 -7.45 2.72
N THR A 67 14.91 -7.84 3.87
CA THR A 67 14.16 -8.46 4.97
C THR A 67 13.11 -7.51 5.55
N TYR A 68 13.44 -6.24 5.70
CA TYR A 68 12.50 -5.23 6.17
C TYR A 68 11.32 -5.09 5.21
N THR A 69 11.59 -5.00 3.90
CA THR A 69 10.56 -4.93 2.85
C THR A 69 9.67 -6.15 2.85
N GLN A 70 10.24 -7.34 2.94
CA GLN A 70 9.46 -8.59 3.01
C GLN A 70 8.53 -8.63 4.23
N GLY A 71 9.00 -8.15 5.38
CA GLY A 71 8.17 -8.02 6.59
C GLY A 71 7.04 -7.00 6.39
N TYR A 72 7.31 -5.87 5.78
CA TYR A 72 6.32 -4.85 5.45
C TYR A 72 5.24 -5.39 4.50
N LEU A 73 5.63 -6.04 3.40
CA LEU A 73 4.70 -6.65 2.43
C LEU A 73 3.87 -7.77 3.08
N THR A 74 4.47 -8.56 3.97
CA THR A 74 3.74 -9.58 4.74
C THR A 74 2.69 -8.95 5.63
N GLY A 75 3.02 -7.84 6.29
CA GLY A 75 2.06 -7.08 7.10
C GLY A 75 0.89 -6.56 6.27
N LEU A 76 1.16 -6.02 5.08
CA LEU A 76 0.10 -5.60 4.16
C LEU A 76 -0.81 -6.77 3.76
N ASN A 77 -0.24 -7.93 3.44
CA ASN A 77 -1.01 -9.13 3.09
C ASN A 77 -1.90 -9.61 4.25
N GLN A 78 -1.47 -9.41 5.48
CA GLN A 78 -2.21 -9.83 6.67
C GLN A 78 -3.34 -8.86 7.05
N TYR A 79 -3.12 -7.55 6.89
CA TYR A 79 -3.99 -6.55 7.49
C TYR A 79 -4.81 -5.73 6.49
N LEU A 80 -4.45 -5.69 5.20
CA LEU A 80 -5.29 -5.05 4.20
C LEU A 80 -6.51 -5.92 3.87
N THR A 81 -7.69 -5.29 3.91
CA THR A 81 -8.93 -5.93 3.44
C THR A 81 -8.88 -6.20 1.94
N ASP A 82 -9.50 -7.30 1.51
CA ASP A 82 -9.53 -7.73 0.10
C ASP A 82 -8.14 -7.81 -0.56
N ASN A 83 -7.17 -8.23 0.23
CA ASN A 83 -5.80 -8.42 -0.23
C ASN A 83 -5.23 -9.75 0.27
N ARG A 84 -5.01 -10.68 -0.65
CA ARG A 84 -4.29 -11.93 -0.37
C ARG A 84 -2.80 -11.78 -0.64
N ASN A 85 -2.43 -11.05 -1.69
CA ASN A 85 -1.05 -10.76 -2.04
C ASN A 85 -0.93 -9.39 -2.72
N ILE A 86 -0.30 -8.45 -2.02
CA ILE A 86 -0.09 -7.08 -2.51
C ILE A 86 0.79 -7.04 -3.78
N LEU A 87 1.68 -8.01 -3.94
CA LEU A 87 2.56 -8.06 -5.12
C LEU A 87 1.79 -8.33 -6.43
N GLY A 88 0.59 -8.93 -6.35
CA GLY A 88 -0.20 -9.20 -7.56
C GLY A 88 0.58 -10.03 -8.59
N ASN A 89 0.90 -9.41 -9.72
CA ASN A 89 1.62 -10.02 -10.84
C ASN A 89 3.14 -9.79 -10.83
N THR A 90 3.65 -9.07 -9.83
CA THR A 90 5.10 -8.85 -9.65
C THR A 90 5.66 -9.77 -8.55
N ASP A 91 6.95 -9.68 -8.31
CA ASP A 91 7.66 -10.40 -7.26
C ASP A 91 8.45 -9.44 -6.36
N VAL A 92 9.16 -9.99 -5.39
CA VAL A 92 9.96 -9.20 -4.46
C VAL A 92 11.11 -8.47 -5.18
N ASP A 93 11.68 -9.06 -6.23
CA ASP A 93 12.76 -8.44 -6.99
C ASP A 93 12.22 -7.22 -7.76
N GLY A 94 11.03 -7.32 -8.35
CA GLY A 94 10.34 -6.19 -8.97
C GLY A 94 10.00 -5.08 -7.97
N ALA A 95 9.53 -5.44 -6.78
CA ALA A 95 9.30 -4.48 -5.70
C ALA A 95 10.59 -3.76 -5.28
N MET A 96 11.71 -4.49 -5.10
CA MET A 96 13.01 -3.90 -4.76
C MET A 96 13.54 -2.98 -5.88
N ALA A 97 13.33 -3.33 -7.14
CA ALA A 97 13.70 -2.48 -8.27
C ALA A 97 12.90 -1.17 -8.29
N PHE A 98 11.61 -1.21 -7.97
CA PHE A 98 10.78 -0.01 -7.82
C PHE A 98 11.32 0.89 -6.69
N LEU A 99 11.59 0.31 -5.51
CA LEU A 99 12.11 1.04 -4.37
C LEU A 99 13.47 1.69 -4.68
N GLU A 100 14.34 0.98 -5.39
CA GLU A 100 15.64 1.52 -5.82
C GLU A 100 15.47 2.72 -6.75
N LYS A 101 14.57 2.64 -7.74
CA LYS A 101 14.25 3.75 -8.63
C LYS A 101 13.71 4.95 -7.85
N TYR A 102 12.69 4.74 -7.00
CA TYR A 102 12.11 5.81 -6.19
C TYR A 102 13.16 6.50 -5.32
N CYS A 103 14.00 5.72 -4.64
CA CYS A 103 15.01 6.26 -3.75
C CYS A 103 16.15 6.98 -4.48
N ARG A 104 16.48 6.60 -5.71
CA ARG A 104 17.44 7.36 -6.54
C ARG A 104 16.88 8.74 -6.93
N GLU A 105 15.60 8.82 -7.19
CA GLU A 105 14.90 10.06 -7.53
C GLU A 105 14.61 10.94 -6.29
N ASN A 106 14.50 10.34 -5.10
CA ASN A 106 14.13 11.00 -3.84
C ASN A 106 15.11 10.68 -2.70
N PRO A 107 16.40 11.07 -2.79
CA PRO A 107 17.43 10.63 -1.86
C PRO A 107 17.26 11.14 -0.42
N LEU A 108 16.49 12.21 -0.22
CA LEU A 108 16.21 12.80 1.10
C LEU A 108 14.92 12.26 1.74
N ALA A 109 14.10 11.52 1.01
CA ALA A 109 12.93 10.86 1.55
C ALA A 109 13.35 9.74 2.52
N GLU A 110 12.47 9.35 3.43
CA GLU A 110 12.67 8.16 4.24
C GLU A 110 12.32 6.89 3.45
N TYR A 111 12.88 5.76 3.84
CA TYR A 111 12.62 4.49 3.16
C TYR A 111 11.16 4.05 3.28
N ILE A 112 10.48 4.46 4.38
CA ILE A 112 9.04 4.20 4.53
C ILE A 112 8.22 4.93 3.46
N ASP A 113 8.60 6.14 3.05
CA ASP A 113 7.91 6.88 1.98
C ASP A 113 7.97 6.10 0.66
N ALA A 114 9.11 5.47 0.38
CA ALA A 114 9.27 4.60 -0.79
C ALA A 114 8.36 3.36 -0.71
N LEU A 115 8.21 2.75 0.47
CA LEU A 115 7.34 1.60 0.68
C LEU A 115 5.86 1.96 0.56
N GLU A 116 5.46 3.14 1.02
CA GLU A 116 4.09 3.65 0.84
C GLU A 116 3.79 3.89 -0.64
N ASN A 117 4.72 4.53 -1.37
CA ASN A 117 4.58 4.70 -2.82
C ASN A 117 4.53 3.37 -3.58
N LEU A 118 5.33 2.39 -3.17
CA LEU A 118 5.24 1.03 -3.72
C LEU A 118 3.85 0.42 -3.45
N THR A 119 3.31 0.59 -2.24
CA THR A 119 1.99 0.09 -1.88
C THR A 119 0.91 0.69 -2.76
N ASP A 120 0.94 2.00 -2.98
CA ASP A 120 -0.02 2.71 -3.83
C ASP A 120 0.04 2.22 -5.28
N GLU A 121 1.24 1.97 -5.80
CA GLU A 121 1.44 1.42 -7.14
C GLU A 121 0.89 0.00 -7.28
N LEU A 122 1.12 -0.85 -6.29
CA LEU A 122 0.74 -2.26 -6.34
C LEU A 122 -0.74 -2.50 -5.99
N TYR A 123 -1.35 -1.62 -5.21
CA TYR A 123 -2.69 -1.83 -4.65
C TYR A 123 -3.77 -2.13 -5.70
N PRO A 124 -3.83 -1.46 -6.88
CA PRO A 124 -4.82 -1.77 -7.91
C PRO A 124 -4.70 -3.18 -8.49
N GLU A 125 -3.47 -3.68 -8.60
CA GLU A 125 -3.12 -4.95 -9.26
C GLU A 125 -2.96 -6.14 -8.28
N ARG A 126 -3.22 -5.90 -6.97
CA ARG A 126 -3.10 -6.95 -5.95
C ARG A 126 -4.01 -8.14 -6.22
N SER A 127 -3.61 -9.33 -5.80
CA SER A 127 -4.53 -10.49 -5.81
C SER A 127 -5.46 -10.44 -4.59
N ARG A 128 -6.72 -10.73 -4.83
CA ARG A 128 -7.79 -10.76 -3.82
C ARG A 128 -8.11 -12.19 -3.38
#